data_a89305f5438103bdd3d3c1864138712e
#
_entry.id   a89305f5438103bdd3d3c1864138712e
#
_cell.length_a   1.000
_cell.length_b   1.000
_cell.length_c   1.000
_cell.angle_alpha   90.00
_cell.angle_beta   90.00
_cell.angle_gamma   90.00
#
_symmetry.space_group_name_H-M   'P 1'
#
loop_
_entity.id
_entity.type
_entity.pdbx_description
1 polymer ?
#
loop_
_entity_poly.entity_id
_entity_poly.type
_entity_poly.pdbx_seq_one_letter_code
_entity_poly.pdbx_strand_id
1 'polypeptide(L)'
;MEGGAEAVMTSYNEINGIPAIVNDEVRHVLKGTYGLPGHVVCDGGDFSQTVNDHHFYQTHGETLANGLKAGVDCFTDDGEIVYAAAREALDNGWITEKDIDESVRNSFRTRIRLGMFDKEGDCPYQNMGEEYINNEEHKQLARKMAD
;
A
#
# COMPACT_ATOMS: atom_id res chain seq x y z
N MET A 1 -14.13 -0.65 10.17
CA MET A 1 -13.00 0.31 10.34
C MET A 1 -13.05 1.04 11.70
N GLU A 2 -13.67 0.40 12.71
CA GLU A 2 -13.79 0.97 14.06
C GLU A 2 -12.43 1.24 14.75
N GLY A 3 -11.41 0.45 14.42
CA GLY A 3 -10.05 0.63 14.93
C GLY A 3 -9.25 1.80 14.32
N GLY A 4 -9.82 2.56 13.36
CA GLY A 4 -9.17 3.72 12.77
C GLY A 4 -8.01 3.41 11.81
N ALA A 5 -7.94 2.20 11.25
CA ALA A 5 -6.92 1.86 10.27
C ALA A 5 -7.05 2.74 9.02
N GLU A 6 -5.97 3.40 8.63
CA GLU A 6 -5.92 4.29 7.46
C GLU A 6 -5.34 3.58 6.22
N ALA A 7 -4.56 2.52 6.40
CA ALA A 7 -3.96 1.76 5.31
C ALA A 7 -3.96 0.26 5.61
N VAL A 8 -3.88 -0.54 4.56
CA VAL A 8 -3.79 -2.01 4.62
C VAL A 8 -2.70 -2.47 3.68
N MET A 9 -1.96 -3.51 4.06
CA MET A 9 -0.96 -4.15 3.23
C MET A 9 -1.49 -5.49 2.70
N THR A 10 -1.24 -5.79 1.44
CA THR A 10 -1.50 -7.13 0.88
C THR A 10 -0.48 -8.14 1.39
N SER A 11 -0.69 -9.40 1.11
CA SER A 11 0.16 -10.51 1.56
C SER A 11 0.66 -11.32 0.37
N TYR A 12 1.75 -12.05 0.54
CA TYR A 12 2.40 -12.85 -0.51
C TYR A 12 1.60 -14.04 -1.03
N ASN A 13 0.60 -14.48 -0.28
CA ASN A 13 -0.15 -15.68 -0.61
C ASN A 13 -1.21 -15.44 -1.68
N GLU A 14 -1.61 -16.51 -2.30
CA GLU A 14 -2.82 -16.54 -3.12
C GLU A 14 -4.07 -16.75 -2.26
N ILE A 15 -5.15 -16.09 -2.64
CA ILE A 15 -6.49 -16.31 -2.10
C ILE A 15 -7.32 -16.95 -3.22
N ASN A 16 -7.66 -18.21 -3.03
CA ASN A 16 -8.37 -19.01 -4.05
C ASN A 16 -7.65 -19.05 -5.42
N GLY A 17 -6.32 -19.12 -5.41
CA GLY A 17 -5.49 -19.18 -6.61
C GLY A 17 -5.26 -17.83 -7.30
N ILE A 18 -5.60 -16.70 -6.65
CA ILE A 18 -5.34 -15.36 -7.14
C ILE A 18 -4.38 -14.67 -6.16
N PRO A 19 -3.22 -14.18 -6.60
CA PRO A 19 -2.31 -13.41 -5.74
C PRO A 19 -3.02 -12.22 -5.08
N ALA A 20 -2.79 -12.03 -3.78
CA ALA A 20 -3.53 -11.05 -2.99
C ALA A 20 -3.41 -9.62 -3.56
N ILE A 21 -2.26 -9.27 -4.13
CA ILE A 21 -1.99 -7.96 -4.75
C ILE A 21 -2.91 -7.64 -5.95
N VAL A 22 -3.46 -8.65 -6.62
CA VAL A 22 -4.34 -8.49 -7.79
C VAL A 22 -5.75 -9.02 -7.55
N ASN A 23 -6.09 -9.29 -6.29
CA ASN A 23 -7.39 -9.84 -5.92
C ASN A 23 -8.43 -8.72 -5.79
N ASP A 24 -9.53 -8.84 -6.52
CA ASP A 24 -10.63 -7.86 -6.55
C ASP A 24 -11.29 -7.60 -5.18
N GLU A 25 -11.14 -8.52 -4.21
CA GLU A 25 -11.64 -8.33 -2.86
C GLU A 25 -11.01 -7.11 -2.17
N VAL A 26 -9.80 -6.70 -2.55
CA VAL A 26 -9.17 -5.46 -2.08
C VAL A 26 -10.06 -4.26 -2.38
N ARG A 27 -10.54 -4.12 -3.61
CA ARG A 27 -11.44 -3.03 -4.00
C ARG A 27 -12.84 -3.21 -3.41
N HIS A 28 -13.42 -4.39 -3.56
CA HIS A 28 -14.82 -4.61 -3.21
C HIS A 28 -15.05 -4.69 -1.70
N VAL A 29 -14.19 -5.37 -0.98
CA VAL A 29 -14.35 -5.57 0.47
C VAL A 29 -13.69 -4.44 1.24
N LEU A 30 -12.39 -4.19 1.06
CA LEU A 30 -11.67 -3.20 1.87
C LEU A 30 -12.14 -1.77 1.56
N LYS A 31 -12.13 -1.38 0.29
CA LYS A 31 -12.50 -0.01 -0.10
C LYS A 31 -14.01 0.18 -0.21
N GLY A 32 -14.72 -0.82 -0.78
CA GLY A 32 -16.16 -0.76 -0.98
C GLY A 32 -16.96 -0.99 0.29
N THR A 33 -16.91 -2.21 0.84
CA THR A 33 -17.77 -2.59 1.98
C THR A 33 -17.30 -1.96 3.28
N TYR A 34 -15.99 -2.00 3.56
CA TYR A 34 -15.43 -1.47 4.81
C TYR A 34 -15.11 0.02 4.76
N GLY A 35 -15.07 0.61 3.57
CA GLY A 35 -14.83 2.03 3.41
C GLY A 35 -13.44 2.47 3.87
N LEU A 36 -12.38 1.71 3.52
CA LEU A 36 -11.00 2.06 3.85
C LEU A 36 -10.69 3.49 3.34
N PRO A 37 -10.38 4.44 4.23
CA PRO A 37 -10.28 5.84 3.85
C PRO A 37 -8.95 6.22 3.17
N GLY A 38 -7.92 5.42 3.37
CA GLY A 38 -6.55 5.66 2.88
C GLY A 38 -6.19 4.74 1.72
N HIS A 39 -4.98 4.19 1.75
CA HIS A 39 -4.42 3.45 0.63
C HIS A 39 -4.19 1.98 0.96
N VAL A 40 -4.06 1.17 -0.08
CA VAL A 40 -3.57 -0.21 0.00
C VAL A 40 -2.16 -0.25 -0.57
N VAL A 41 -1.22 -0.79 0.19
CA VAL A 41 0.16 -1.01 -0.21
C VAL A 41 0.41 -2.51 -0.39
N CYS A 42 1.21 -2.91 -1.37
CA CYS A 42 1.67 -4.29 -1.45
C CYS A 42 2.87 -4.53 -0.50
N ASP A 43 3.06 -5.77 -0.06
CA ASP A 43 4.25 -6.14 0.72
C ASP A 43 5.51 -6.04 -0.15
N GLY A 44 6.70 -5.95 0.48
CA GLY A 44 7.97 -5.76 -0.22
C GLY A 44 8.32 -6.95 -1.11
N GLY A 45 8.42 -6.73 -2.44
CA GLY A 45 8.67 -7.79 -3.42
C GLY A 45 7.43 -8.56 -3.89
N ASP A 46 6.27 -8.39 -3.27
CA ASP A 46 5.00 -9.03 -3.67
C ASP A 46 4.65 -8.75 -5.14
N PHE A 47 4.95 -7.56 -5.60
CA PHE A 47 4.74 -7.15 -6.97
C PHE A 47 5.50 -8.04 -7.98
N SER A 48 6.80 -8.23 -7.77
CA SER A 48 7.63 -9.06 -8.64
C SER A 48 7.28 -10.54 -8.55
N GLN A 49 6.80 -11.01 -7.40
CA GLN A 49 6.43 -12.42 -7.20
C GLN A 49 5.30 -12.88 -8.09
N THR A 50 4.39 -12.02 -8.49
CA THR A 50 3.28 -12.38 -9.41
C THR A 50 3.77 -12.95 -10.74
N VAL A 51 4.95 -12.48 -11.19
CA VAL A 51 5.60 -12.96 -12.42
C VAL A 51 6.63 -14.05 -12.10
N ASN A 52 7.51 -13.78 -11.14
CA ASN A 52 8.71 -14.59 -10.92
C ASN A 52 8.44 -15.89 -10.18
N ASP A 53 7.47 -15.90 -9.25
CA ASP A 53 7.21 -17.03 -8.36
C ASP A 53 5.82 -17.65 -8.60
N HIS A 54 4.78 -16.83 -8.63
CA HIS A 54 3.41 -17.30 -8.89
C HIS A 54 3.19 -17.67 -10.37
N HIS A 55 3.99 -17.08 -11.29
CA HIS A 55 3.80 -17.22 -12.74
C HIS A 55 2.36 -16.91 -13.17
N PHE A 56 1.71 -15.99 -12.47
CA PHE A 56 0.31 -15.63 -12.67
C PHE A 56 0.12 -14.73 -13.88
N TYR A 57 1.07 -13.79 -14.09
CA TYR A 57 1.17 -12.93 -15.27
C TYR A 57 2.47 -13.17 -16.05
N GLN A 58 2.50 -12.72 -17.29
CA GLN A 58 3.70 -12.81 -18.13
C GLN A 58 4.62 -11.61 -17.94
N THR A 59 4.06 -10.44 -17.60
CA THR A 59 4.81 -9.20 -17.45
C THR A 59 4.44 -8.48 -16.16
N HIS A 60 5.36 -7.64 -15.68
CA HIS A 60 5.10 -6.76 -14.53
C HIS A 60 4.10 -5.64 -14.88
N GLY A 61 3.97 -5.27 -16.15
CA GLY A 61 2.95 -4.34 -16.62
C GLY A 61 1.53 -4.87 -16.42
N GLU A 62 1.32 -6.17 -16.68
CA GLU A 62 0.04 -6.84 -16.39
C GLU A 62 -0.25 -6.83 -14.89
N THR A 63 0.76 -7.11 -14.05
CA THR A 63 0.63 -7.04 -12.60
C THR A 63 0.22 -5.65 -12.14
N LEU A 64 0.92 -4.61 -12.61
CA LEU A 64 0.62 -3.23 -12.22
C LEU A 64 -0.80 -2.83 -12.63
N ALA A 65 -1.19 -3.13 -13.87
CA ALA A 65 -2.51 -2.80 -14.38
C ALA A 65 -3.63 -3.47 -13.57
N ASN A 66 -3.48 -4.75 -13.25
CA ASN A 66 -4.48 -5.49 -12.49
C ASN A 66 -4.44 -5.14 -11.00
N GLY A 67 -3.27 -4.86 -10.42
CA GLY A 67 -3.14 -4.38 -9.04
C GLY A 67 -3.84 -3.03 -8.82
N LEU A 68 -3.64 -2.06 -9.72
CA LEU A 68 -4.37 -0.79 -9.68
C LEU A 68 -5.89 -0.98 -9.80
N LYS A 69 -6.34 -1.84 -10.72
CA LYS A 69 -7.76 -2.18 -10.89
C LYS A 69 -8.32 -2.90 -9.65
N ALA A 70 -7.54 -3.78 -9.05
CA ALA A 70 -7.90 -4.44 -7.79
C ALA A 70 -7.92 -3.48 -6.59
N GLY A 71 -7.35 -2.29 -6.71
CA GLY A 71 -7.40 -1.25 -5.69
C GLY A 71 -6.14 -1.10 -4.85
N VAL A 72 -5.03 -1.72 -5.26
CA VAL A 72 -3.71 -1.44 -4.68
C VAL A 72 -3.24 -0.07 -5.17
N ASP A 73 -2.72 0.75 -4.27
CA ASP A 73 -2.33 2.14 -4.57
C ASP A 73 -0.81 2.35 -4.51
N CYS A 74 -0.08 1.51 -3.80
CA CYS A 74 1.36 1.67 -3.63
C CYS A 74 2.07 0.32 -3.84
N PHE A 75 3.06 0.30 -4.73
CA PHE A 75 3.82 -0.89 -5.06
C PHE A 75 5.22 -0.77 -4.47
N THR A 76 5.52 -1.57 -3.46
CA THR A 76 6.79 -1.61 -2.71
C THR A 76 7.70 -2.67 -3.29
N ASP A 77 8.42 -2.32 -4.34
CA ASP A 77 9.36 -3.20 -5.03
C ASP A 77 10.53 -2.36 -5.59
N ASP A 78 11.40 -2.96 -6.40
CA ASP A 78 12.40 -2.20 -7.13
C ASP A 78 11.74 -1.11 -7.98
N GLY A 79 12.14 0.13 -7.74
CA GLY A 79 11.52 1.30 -8.38
C GLY A 79 11.64 1.29 -9.90
N GLU A 80 12.72 0.76 -10.45
CA GLU A 80 12.93 0.67 -11.89
C GLU A 80 11.97 -0.34 -12.53
N ILE A 81 11.74 -1.48 -11.84
CA ILE A 81 10.77 -2.50 -12.30
C ILE A 81 9.36 -1.91 -12.28
N VAL A 82 8.96 -1.25 -11.19
CA VAL A 82 7.62 -0.65 -11.07
C VAL A 82 7.42 0.46 -12.11
N TYR A 83 8.43 1.31 -12.32
CA TYR A 83 8.37 2.37 -13.32
C TYR A 83 8.25 1.82 -14.75
N ALA A 84 9.07 0.81 -15.10
CA ALA A 84 8.98 0.15 -16.39
C ALA A 84 7.61 -0.51 -16.62
N ALA A 85 7.08 -1.16 -15.60
CA ALA A 85 5.75 -1.76 -15.62
C ALA A 85 4.63 -0.72 -15.84
N ALA A 86 4.75 0.45 -15.20
CA ALA A 86 3.77 1.52 -15.38
C ALA A 86 3.79 2.05 -16.82
N ARG A 87 4.97 2.20 -17.41
CA ARG A 87 5.10 2.57 -18.82
C ARG A 87 4.50 1.53 -19.74
N GLU A 88 4.85 0.27 -19.54
CA GLU A 88 4.30 -0.84 -20.31
C GLU A 88 2.78 -0.86 -20.28
N ALA A 89 2.20 -0.70 -19.07
CA ALA A 89 0.76 -0.71 -18.89
C ALA A 89 0.05 0.47 -19.57
N LEU A 90 0.67 1.66 -19.57
CA LEU A 90 0.17 2.85 -20.27
C LEU A 90 0.28 2.68 -21.80
N ASP A 91 1.43 2.24 -22.29
CA ASP A 91 1.69 2.08 -23.74
C ASP A 91 0.77 1.04 -24.37
N ASN A 92 0.41 0.00 -23.63
CA ASN A 92 -0.56 -1.02 -24.05
C ASN A 92 -2.03 -0.61 -23.80
N GLY A 93 -2.28 0.54 -23.18
CA GLY A 93 -3.63 0.99 -22.88
C GLY A 93 -4.36 0.15 -21.83
N TRP A 94 -3.63 -0.61 -20.99
CA TRP A 94 -4.20 -1.40 -19.90
C TRP A 94 -4.65 -0.54 -18.73
N ILE A 95 -4.01 0.61 -18.58
CA ILE A 95 -4.35 1.66 -17.63
C ILE A 95 -4.32 3.03 -18.30
N THR A 96 -4.83 4.03 -17.61
CA THR A 96 -4.79 5.43 -17.99
C THR A 96 -4.08 6.25 -16.92
N GLU A 97 -3.68 7.48 -17.23
CA GLU A 97 -3.16 8.43 -16.23
C GLU A 97 -4.15 8.64 -15.06
N LYS A 98 -5.44 8.54 -15.32
CA LYS A 98 -6.48 8.66 -14.29
C LYS A 98 -6.37 7.55 -13.23
N ASP A 99 -6.00 6.34 -13.62
CA ASP A 99 -5.83 5.23 -12.67
C ASP A 99 -4.62 5.48 -11.76
N ILE A 100 -3.54 6.04 -12.32
CA ILE A 100 -2.37 6.47 -11.55
C ILE A 100 -2.74 7.64 -10.62
N ASP A 101 -3.47 8.63 -11.10
CA ASP A 101 -3.93 9.78 -10.30
C ASP A 101 -4.78 9.34 -9.10
N GLU A 102 -5.64 8.34 -9.27
CA GLU A 102 -6.45 7.79 -8.18
C GLU A 102 -5.55 7.18 -7.09
N SER A 103 -4.59 6.37 -7.49
CA SER A 103 -3.60 5.72 -6.61
C SER A 103 -2.77 6.77 -5.84
N VAL A 104 -2.22 7.74 -6.54
CA VAL A 104 -1.46 8.86 -5.95
C VAL A 104 -2.33 9.63 -4.96
N ARG A 105 -3.57 9.95 -5.32
CA ARG A 105 -4.50 10.68 -4.45
C ARG A 105 -4.78 9.93 -3.16
N ASN A 106 -4.97 8.62 -3.21
CA ASN A 106 -5.21 7.80 -2.02
C ASN A 106 -3.99 7.76 -1.11
N SER A 107 -2.79 7.60 -1.67
CA SER A 107 -1.53 7.60 -0.94
C SER A 107 -1.24 8.97 -0.29
N PHE A 108 -1.43 10.04 -1.02
CA PHE A 108 -1.22 11.40 -0.50
C PHE A 108 -2.26 11.81 0.55
N ARG A 109 -3.50 11.33 0.44
CA ARG A 109 -4.52 11.58 1.47
C ARG A 109 -4.06 11.12 2.85
N THR A 110 -3.49 9.94 2.97
CA THR A 110 -2.93 9.43 4.22
C THR A 110 -1.77 10.30 4.70
N ARG A 111 -0.85 10.68 3.82
CA ARG A 111 0.31 11.52 4.16
C ARG A 111 -0.11 12.92 4.62
N ILE A 112 -1.12 13.51 3.98
CA ILE A 112 -1.69 14.80 4.37
C ILE A 112 -2.32 14.71 5.77
N ARG A 113 -3.07 13.66 6.04
CA ARG A 113 -3.68 13.44 7.37
C ARG A 113 -2.66 13.22 8.48
N LEU A 114 -1.50 12.67 8.15
CA LEU A 114 -0.36 12.51 9.07
C LEU A 114 0.42 13.82 9.30
N GLY A 115 0.05 14.91 8.62
CA GLY A 115 0.74 16.19 8.75
C GLY A 115 2.10 16.25 8.06
N MET A 116 2.38 15.33 7.12
CA MET A 116 3.69 15.28 6.45
C MET A 116 4.00 16.53 5.60
N PHE A 117 2.99 17.31 5.27
CA PHE A 117 3.11 18.55 4.48
C PHE A 117 2.76 19.79 5.29
N ASP A 118 2.53 19.65 6.60
CA ASP A 118 2.22 20.77 7.48
C ASP A 118 3.45 21.64 7.71
N LYS A 119 3.22 22.90 8.05
CA LYS A 119 4.31 23.81 8.41
C LYS A 119 4.98 23.33 9.70
N GLU A 120 6.22 23.76 9.87
CA GLU A 120 6.96 23.50 11.10
C GLU A 120 6.16 24.00 12.33
N GLY A 121 5.92 23.11 13.29
CA GLY A 121 5.16 23.35 14.50
C GLY A 121 3.65 23.07 14.44
N ASP A 122 3.08 22.88 13.26
CA ASP A 122 1.64 22.58 13.11
C ASP A 122 1.32 21.09 13.36
N CYS A 123 2.26 20.18 13.04
CA CYS A 123 2.09 18.75 13.28
C CYS A 123 2.57 18.37 14.69
N PRO A 124 1.72 17.77 15.55
CA PRO A 124 2.10 17.44 16.93
C PRO A 124 3.22 16.38 17.03
N TYR A 125 3.48 15.64 15.96
CA TYR A 125 4.50 14.58 15.91
C TYR A 125 5.87 15.07 15.45
N GLN A 126 6.01 16.30 14.97
CA GLN A 126 7.29 16.83 14.45
C GLN A 126 8.39 16.94 15.51
N ASN A 127 8.00 17.08 16.79
CA ASN A 127 8.91 17.24 17.91
C ASN A 127 9.19 15.94 18.68
N MET A 128 8.77 14.79 18.13
CA MET A 128 9.06 13.49 18.74
C MET A 128 10.44 13.02 18.30
N GLY A 129 11.42 13.12 19.19
CA GLY A 129 12.81 12.74 18.96
C GLY A 129 13.17 11.35 19.49
N GLU A 130 14.47 11.08 19.57
CA GLU A 130 15.02 9.78 20.02
C GLU A 130 14.63 9.41 21.44
N GLU A 131 14.28 10.37 22.30
CA GLU A 131 13.85 10.17 23.68
C GLU A 131 12.56 9.33 23.79
N TYR A 132 11.76 9.26 22.73
CA TYR A 132 10.57 8.41 22.68
C TYR A 132 10.89 6.96 22.32
N ILE A 133 12.06 6.69 21.72
CA ILE A 133 12.43 5.35 21.27
C ILE A 133 12.83 4.49 22.47
N ASN A 134 12.11 3.40 22.67
CA ASN A 134 12.44 2.41 23.71
C ASN A 134 12.60 3.03 25.12
N ASN A 135 11.84 4.06 25.44
CA ASN A 135 11.80 4.66 26.78
C ASN A 135 11.17 3.69 27.78
N GLU A 136 11.20 4.04 29.06
CA GLU A 136 10.74 3.14 30.12
C GLU A 136 9.25 2.80 30.02
N GLU A 137 8.42 3.76 29.65
CA GLU A 137 6.98 3.56 29.43
C GLU A 137 6.73 2.54 28.31
N HIS A 138 7.45 2.66 27.19
CA HIS A 138 7.32 1.73 26.08
C HIS A 138 7.80 0.32 26.44
N LYS A 139 8.86 0.18 27.24
CA LYS A 139 9.32 -1.13 27.75
C LYS A 139 8.27 -1.79 28.64
N GLN A 140 7.67 -1.02 29.55
CA GLN A 140 6.61 -1.52 30.44
C GLN A 140 5.37 -1.92 29.65
N LEU A 141 4.99 -1.15 28.62
CA LEU A 141 3.88 -1.49 27.73
C LEU A 141 4.16 -2.78 26.95
N ALA A 142 5.36 -2.88 26.35
CA ALA A 142 5.77 -4.10 25.63
C ALA A 142 5.73 -5.33 26.52
N ARG A 143 6.21 -5.21 27.78
CA ARG A 143 6.13 -6.28 28.78
C ARG A 143 4.69 -6.70 29.07
N LYS A 144 3.83 -5.72 29.33
CA LYS A 144 2.40 -5.96 29.60
C LYS A 144 1.68 -6.63 28.42
N MET A 145 2.12 -6.37 27.20
CA MET A 145 1.54 -7.00 26.00
C MET A 145 2.02 -8.46 25.80
N ALA A 146 3.16 -8.82 26.43
CA ALA A 146 3.72 -10.17 26.36
C ALA A 146 3.23 -11.12 27.47
N ASP A 147 2.76 -10.59 28.60
CA ASP A 147 2.22 -11.32 29.74
C ASP A 147 0.74 -11.67 29.55
#